data_2010e949ece3fc35adfcbbcb20187aca
#
_entry.id   2010e949ece3fc35adfcbbcb20187aca
#
_cell.length_a   1.000
_cell.length_b   1.000
_cell.length_c   1.000
_cell.angle_alpha   90.00
_cell.angle_beta   90.00
_cell.angle_gamma   90.00
#
_symmetry.space_group_name_H-M   'P 1'
#
loop_
_entity.id
_entity.type
_entity.pdbx_description
1 polymer ?
#
loop_
_entity_poly.entity_id
_entity_poly.type
_entity_poly.pdbx_seq_one_letter_code
_entity_poly.pdbx_strand_id
1 'polypeptide(L)'
;LRALAGLQPIHSGVLRVNGVAWHDQAGSLQAHQRPVGFVFQEASLFEHLSVAGNLEFASKRAPERLGPEQIQEITEFLEIGQLLPQKPAQLSGGERQRVAIARALLVRPELLLMDEPLAALDQTRKREILPFLDRLKSELDLPIVYVTHALDEVTRLADDLLIMEQGRVEASGPVDEVLTRLDVPRMLGEEAGAVVEGTVTERDSQWQLLRVDFNGGHLWLRDSGEAIGQCARIRILARDVSLSLPTSRQA
;
A
#
# COMPACT_ATOMS: atom_id res chain seq x y z
N LEU A 1 6.64 3.56 -12.42
CA LEU A 1 7.58 2.87 -11.50
C LEU A 1 8.88 2.42 -12.17
N ARG A 2 8.82 1.80 -13.37
CA ARG A 2 10.02 1.28 -14.06
C ARG A 2 11.10 2.36 -14.31
N ALA A 3 10.69 3.60 -14.63
CA ALA A 3 11.61 4.71 -14.76
C ALA A 3 12.26 5.11 -13.43
N LEU A 4 11.50 5.09 -12.32
CA LEU A 4 12.03 5.32 -10.99
C LEU A 4 13.06 4.25 -10.59
N ALA A 5 12.81 3.01 -10.93
CA ALA A 5 13.73 1.89 -10.68
C ALA A 5 14.96 1.86 -11.61
N GLY A 6 15.03 2.74 -12.63
CA GLY A 6 16.10 2.70 -13.63
C GLY A 6 15.98 1.57 -14.66
N LEU A 7 14.82 0.90 -14.71
CA LEU A 7 14.51 -0.18 -15.65
C LEU A 7 14.00 0.35 -17.01
N GLN A 8 13.74 1.64 -17.09
CA GLN A 8 13.33 2.35 -18.30
C GLN A 8 14.04 3.71 -18.36
N PRO A 9 14.58 4.12 -19.52
CA PRO A 9 15.24 5.39 -19.64
C PRO A 9 14.30 6.56 -19.42
N ILE A 10 14.80 7.62 -18.79
CA ILE A 10 14.13 8.92 -18.65
C ILE A 10 14.70 9.82 -19.73
N HIS A 11 13.86 10.37 -20.58
CA HIS A 11 14.31 11.22 -21.71
C HIS A 11 14.56 12.68 -21.31
N SER A 12 13.80 13.16 -20.30
CA SER A 12 13.93 14.54 -19.81
C SER A 12 13.37 14.67 -18.40
N GLY A 13 13.78 15.68 -17.67
CA GLY A 13 13.35 15.96 -16.32
C GLY A 13 14.43 15.68 -15.27
N VAL A 14 14.03 15.74 -14.02
CA VAL A 14 14.90 15.49 -12.86
C VAL A 14 14.22 14.48 -11.94
N LEU A 15 14.96 13.50 -11.48
CA LEU A 15 14.53 12.57 -10.44
C LEU A 15 15.48 12.67 -9.26
N ARG A 16 14.93 13.03 -8.10
CA ARG A 16 15.66 13.06 -6.81
C ARG A 16 14.94 12.20 -5.79
N VAL A 17 15.71 11.44 -5.03
CA VAL A 17 15.22 10.66 -3.89
C VAL A 17 16.12 10.98 -2.71
N ASN A 18 15.54 11.34 -1.57
CA ASN A 18 16.25 11.75 -0.35
C ASN A 18 17.34 12.83 -0.63
N GLY A 19 17.03 13.78 -1.54
CA GLY A 19 17.97 14.84 -1.94
C GLY A 19 19.04 14.42 -2.97
N VAL A 20 19.23 13.12 -3.21
CA VAL A 20 20.20 12.58 -4.17
C VAL A 20 19.58 12.56 -5.58
N ALA A 21 20.30 13.09 -6.57
CA ALA A 21 19.87 13.03 -7.96
C ALA A 21 20.11 11.63 -8.54
N TRP A 22 19.02 10.96 -8.92
CA TRP A 22 19.10 9.67 -9.63
C TRP A 22 19.04 9.85 -11.14
N HIS A 23 18.50 10.99 -11.59
CA HIS A 23 18.54 11.43 -12.99
C HIS A 23 18.48 12.95 -13.05
N ASP A 24 19.35 13.55 -13.85
CA ASP A 24 19.37 14.97 -14.17
C ASP A 24 20.10 15.20 -15.52
N GLN A 25 20.47 16.46 -15.80
CA GLN A 25 21.21 16.83 -17.02
C GLN A 25 22.61 16.20 -17.10
N ALA A 26 23.22 15.85 -15.96
CA ALA A 26 24.55 15.25 -15.90
C ALA A 26 24.52 13.73 -16.18
N GLY A 27 23.38 13.08 -16.02
CA GLY A 27 23.24 11.67 -16.28
C GLY A 27 22.16 10.96 -15.47
N SER A 28 22.20 9.63 -15.50
CA SER A 28 21.23 8.77 -14.82
C SER A 28 21.94 7.62 -14.11
N LEU A 29 21.61 7.41 -12.83
CA LEU A 29 22.03 6.21 -12.13
C LEU A 29 21.43 4.98 -12.78
N GLN A 30 22.23 3.95 -12.96
CA GLN A 30 21.76 2.67 -13.46
C GLN A 30 20.89 1.95 -12.40
N ALA A 31 20.03 1.03 -12.82
CA ALA A 31 19.11 0.33 -11.91
C ALA A 31 19.79 -0.29 -10.69
N HIS A 32 20.96 -0.92 -10.88
CA HIS A 32 21.71 -1.56 -9.79
C HIS A 32 22.39 -0.59 -8.82
N GLN A 33 22.45 0.71 -9.17
CA GLN A 33 23.00 1.77 -8.33
C GLN A 33 21.92 2.48 -7.50
N ARG A 34 20.64 2.23 -7.82
CA ARG A 34 19.52 2.82 -7.09
C ARG A 34 19.15 1.94 -5.90
N PRO A 35 19.15 2.45 -4.68
CA PRO A 35 18.76 1.69 -3.50
C PRO A 35 17.24 1.53 -3.43
N VAL A 36 16.69 0.74 -4.35
CA VAL A 36 15.23 0.47 -4.43
C VAL A 36 14.91 -1.00 -4.19
N GLY A 37 13.85 -1.24 -3.43
CA GLY A 37 13.11 -2.49 -3.45
C GLY A 37 12.00 -2.41 -4.50
N PHE A 38 11.85 -3.42 -5.33
CA PHE A 38 10.78 -3.46 -6.33
C PHE A 38 9.95 -4.73 -6.17
N VAL A 39 8.65 -4.53 -5.99
CA VAL A 39 7.64 -5.59 -5.98
C VAL A 39 6.83 -5.47 -7.26
N PHE A 40 6.95 -6.44 -8.14
CA PHE A 40 6.24 -6.50 -9.41
C PHE A 40 4.82 -7.02 -9.20
N GLN A 41 3.94 -6.76 -10.16
CA GLN A 41 2.57 -7.29 -10.22
C GLN A 41 2.54 -8.82 -10.12
N GLU A 42 3.43 -9.49 -10.83
CA GLU A 42 3.75 -10.88 -10.59
C GLU A 42 4.92 -10.96 -9.60
N ALA A 43 4.84 -11.79 -8.59
CA ALA A 43 5.84 -11.88 -7.52
C ALA A 43 7.29 -12.12 -8.01
N SER A 44 7.45 -12.59 -9.26
CA SER A 44 8.73 -12.78 -9.97
C SER A 44 9.80 -13.46 -9.14
N LEU A 45 9.43 -14.50 -8.36
CA LEU A 45 10.35 -15.27 -7.55
C LEU A 45 11.20 -16.19 -8.47
N PHE A 46 12.40 -16.52 -8.02
CA PHE A 46 13.25 -17.49 -8.70
C PHE A 46 12.71 -18.91 -8.47
N GLU A 47 12.07 -19.49 -9.47
CA GLU A 47 11.38 -20.78 -9.39
C GLU A 47 12.32 -21.96 -9.07
N HIS A 48 13.59 -21.86 -9.45
CA HIS A 48 14.61 -22.89 -9.17
C HIS A 48 15.13 -22.87 -7.74
N LEU A 49 14.89 -21.77 -6.98
CA LEU A 49 15.29 -21.60 -5.59
C LEU A 49 14.11 -21.85 -4.65
N SER A 50 14.40 -22.28 -3.41
CA SER A 50 13.44 -22.24 -2.32
C SER A 50 13.15 -20.79 -1.90
N VAL A 51 12.17 -20.60 -1.00
CA VAL A 51 11.94 -19.30 -0.36
C VAL A 51 13.22 -18.82 0.31
N ALA A 52 13.84 -19.64 1.14
CA ALA A 52 15.13 -19.31 1.78
C ALA A 52 16.18 -18.89 0.74
N GLY A 53 16.30 -19.60 -0.38
CA GLY A 53 17.24 -19.25 -1.45
C GLY A 53 16.92 -17.91 -2.13
N ASN A 54 15.62 -17.56 -2.31
CA ASN A 54 15.20 -16.27 -2.82
C ASN A 54 15.58 -15.13 -1.86
N LEU A 55 15.40 -15.32 -0.55
CA LEU A 55 15.76 -14.34 0.47
C LEU A 55 17.28 -14.18 0.59
N GLU A 56 18.02 -15.29 0.59
CA GLU A 56 19.49 -15.26 0.60
C GLU A 56 20.06 -14.56 -0.63
N PHE A 57 19.48 -14.76 -1.80
CA PHE A 57 19.87 -14.06 -3.02
C PHE A 57 19.74 -12.55 -2.88
N ALA A 58 18.69 -12.05 -2.23
CA ALA A 58 18.48 -10.63 -1.98
C ALA A 58 19.44 -10.09 -0.92
N SER A 59 19.56 -10.78 0.21
CA SER A 59 20.42 -10.35 1.32
C SER A 59 21.90 -10.21 0.93
N LYS A 60 22.39 -11.04 0.01
CA LYS A 60 23.75 -10.93 -0.57
C LYS A 60 23.97 -9.67 -1.42
N ARG A 61 22.90 -8.95 -1.79
CA ARG A 61 22.94 -7.73 -2.60
C ARG A 61 22.68 -6.47 -1.80
N ALA A 62 22.35 -6.61 -0.52
CA ALA A 62 22.30 -5.48 0.38
C ALA A 62 23.67 -4.76 0.43
N PRO A 63 23.69 -3.41 0.56
CA PRO A 63 24.94 -2.65 0.69
C PRO A 63 25.83 -3.14 1.84
N GLU A 64 25.17 -3.55 2.93
CA GLU A 64 25.80 -4.20 4.07
C GLU A 64 25.22 -5.59 4.23
N ARG A 65 26.08 -6.57 4.52
CA ARG A 65 25.63 -7.95 4.71
C ARG A 65 24.70 -8.05 5.91
N LEU A 66 23.49 -8.51 5.68
CA LEU A 66 22.51 -8.75 6.73
C LEU A 66 22.93 -9.95 7.61
N GLY A 67 22.83 -9.77 8.91
CA GLY A 67 22.98 -10.86 9.87
C GLY A 67 21.75 -11.79 9.86
N PRO A 68 21.90 -13.01 10.42
CA PRO A 68 20.77 -13.94 10.53
C PRO A 68 19.58 -13.36 11.30
N GLU A 69 19.81 -12.54 12.31
CA GLU A 69 18.77 -11.88 13.13
C GLU A 69 17.88 -10.96 12.28
N GLN A 70 18.48 -10.13 11.43
CA GLN A 70 17.73 -9.20 10.57
C GLN A 70 16.90 -9.93 9.50
N ILE A 71 17.41 -11.05 9.00
CA ILE A 71 16.64 -11.91 8.07
C ILE A 71 15.47 -12.56 8.83
N GLN A 72 15.69 -12.97 10.07
CA GLN A 72 14.67 -13.55 10.93
C GLN A 72 13.58 -12.51 11.24
N GLU A 73 13.92 -11.30 11.63
CA GLU A 73 12.96 -10.22 11.88
C GLU A 73 12.01 -10.00 10.69
N ILE A 74 12.55 -9.92 9.47
CA ILE A 74 11.73 -9.76 8.25
C ILE A 74 10.86 -10.99 7.99
N THR A 75 11.37 -12.21 8.22
CA THR A 75 10.61 -13.44 8.03
C THR A 75 9.50 -13.60 9.06
N GLU A 76 9.71 -13.18 10.30
CA GLU A 76 8.70 -13.14 11.37
C GLU A 76 7.66 -12.06 11.10
N PHE A 77 8.11 -10.84 10.75
CA PHE A 77 7.22 -9.73 10.40
C PHE A 77 6.23 -10.09 9.29
N LEU A 78 6.66 -10.81 8.25
CA LEU A 78 5.84 -11.23 7.12
C LEU A 78 5.23 -12.63 7.30
N GLU A 79 5.46 -13.28 8.44
CA GLU A 79 4.93 -14.63 8.77
C GLU A 79 5.23 -15.67 7.69
N ILE A 80 6.46 -15.67 7.18
CA ILE A 80 6.91 -16.58 6.13
C ILE A 80 7.92 -17.64 6.61
N GLY A 81 8.19 -17.71 7.92
CA GLY A 81 9.17 -18.62 8.49
C GLY A 81 8.94 -20.10 8.11
N GLN A 82 7.69 -20.56 8.15
CA GLN A 82 7.30 -21.92 7.76
C GLN A 82 7.41 -22.20 6.26
N LEU A 83 7.50 -21.14 5.43
CA LEU A 83 7.58 -21.24 3.98
C LEU A 83 9.03 -21.40 3.47
N LEU A 84 10.03 -21.17 4.31
CA LEU A 84 11.45 -21.13 3.93
C LEU A 84 11.92 -22.36 3.12
N PRO A 85 11.53 -23.62 3.45
CA PRO A 85 11.95 -24.79 2.67
C PRO A 85 11.18 -24.98 1.36
N GLN A 86 10.04 -24.29 1.18
CA GLN A 86 9.16 -24.48 0.03
C GLN A 86 9.71 -23.79 -1.22
N LYS A 87 9.27 -24.25 -2.40
CA LYS A 87 9.52 -23.59 -3.68
C LYS A 87 8.34 -22.68 -4.05
N PRO A 88 8.56 -21.64 -4.89
CA PRO A 88 7.50 -20.72 -5.31
C PRO A 88 6.25 -21.41 -5.86
N ALA A 89 6.39 -22.50 -6.59
CA ALA A 89 5.27 -23.27 -7.15
C ALA A 89 4.34 -23.89 -6.08
N GLN A 90 4.81 -24.05 -4.84
CA GLN A 90 4.04 -24.62 -3.72
C GLN A 90 3.28 -23.56 -2.90
N LEU A 91 3.54 -22.27 -3.18
CA LEU A 91 2.98 -21.16 -2.43
C LEU A 91 1.64 -20.72 -3.02
N SER A 92 0.72 -20.29 -2.16
CA SER A 92 -0.45 -19.52 -2.55
C SER A 92 -0.03 -18.15 -3.12
N GLY A 93 -0.94 -17.46 -3.81
CA GLY A 93 -0.68 -16.13 -4.34
C GLY A 93 -0.27 -15.12 -3.24
N GLY A 94 -0.94 -15.16 -2.09
CA GLY A 94 -0.64 -14.30 -0.96
C GLY A 94 0.73 -14.59 -0.32
N GLU A 95 1.08 -15.85 -0.18
CA GLU A 95 2.40 -16.25 0.32
C GLU A 95 3.52 -15.85 -0.64
N ARG A 96 3.32 -16.03 -1.96
CA ARG A 96 4.28 -15.53 -2.96
C ARG A 96 4.50 -14.03 -2.84
N GLN A 97 3.42 -13.28 -2.63
CA GLN A 97 3.49 -11.83 -2.50
C GLN A 97 4.26 -11.42 -1.24
N ARG A 98 3.99 -12.05 -0.08
CA ARG A 98 4.75 -11.81 1.16
C ARG A 98 6.23 -12.12 0.98
N VAL A 99 6.57 -13.21 0.31
CA VAL A 99 7.97 -13.56 -0.01
C VAL A 99 8.61 -12.52 -0.96
N ALA A 100 7.87 -12.01 -1.94
CA ALA A 100 8.36 -10.96 -2.84
C ALA A 100 8.64 -9.64 -2.10
N ILE A 101 7.76 -9.27 -1.16
CA ILE A 101 7.96 -8.12 -0.28
C ILE A 101 9.19 -8.34 0.61
N ALA A 102 9.33 -9.50 1.26
CA ALA A 102 10.51 -9.83 2.06
C ALA A 102 11.80 -9.68 1.25
N ARG A 103 11.81 -10.21 0.03
CA ARG A 103 12.95 -10.11 -0.88
C ARG A 103 13.27 -8.66 -1.24
N ALA A 104 12.27 -7.80 -1.43
CA ALA A 104 12.45 -6.39 -1.72
C ALA A 104 12.97 -5.61 -0.51
N LEU A 105 12.60 -5.99 0.72
CA LEU A 105 13.10 -5.36 1.95
C LEU A 105 14.53 -5.79 2.29
N LEU A 106 14.90 -7.03 1.99
CA LEU A 106 16.23 -7.57 2.30
C LEU A 106 17.37 -6.93 1.51
N VAL A 107 17.11 -6.15 0.47
CA VAL A 107 18.13 -5.31 -0.18
C VAL A 107 18.39 -4.00 0.56
N ARG A 108 17.68 -3.73 1.68
CA ARG A 108 17.75 -2.47 2.45
C ARG A 108 17.51 -1.24 1.57
N PRO A 109 16.34 -1.14 0.95
CA PRO A 109 16.05 -0.05 0.04
C PRO A 109 15.83 1.27 0.80
N GLU A 110 16.13 2.39 0.14
CA GLU A 110 15.73 3.73 0.56
C GLU A 110 14.36 4.13 0.00
N LEU A 111 13.83 3.35 -0.94
CA LEU A 111 12.51 3.54 -1.56
C LEU A 111 11.95 2.18 -1.97
N LEU A 112 10.72 1.91 -1.58
CA LEU A 112 10.00 0.70 -1.97
C LEU A 112 9.00 1.03 -3.08
N LEU A 113 9.11 0.34 -4.20
CA LEU A 113 8.22 0.47 -5.35
C LEU A 113 7.34 -0.77 -5.47
N MET A 114 6.03 -0.58 -5.51
CA MET A 114 5.05 -1.67 -5.64
C MET A 114 4.15 -1.42 -6.85
N ASP A 115 4.18 -2.33 -7.81
CA ASP A 115 3.43 -2.23 -9.07
C ASP A 115 2.26 -3.19 -9.05
N GLU A 116 1.06 -2.70 -8.75
CA GLU A 116 -0.17 -3.49 -8.61
C GLU A 116 0.00 -4.79 -7.80
N PRO A 117 0.60 -4.74 -6.60
CA PRO A 117 1.07 -5.95 -5.92
C PRO A 117 -0.05 -6.89 -5.50
N LEU A 118 -1.29 -6.46 -5.47
CA LEU A 118 -2.45 -7.26 -5.06
C LEU A 118 -3.41 -7.57 -6.24
N ALA A 119 -3.11 -7.14 -7.47
CA ALA A 119 -4.03 -7.28 -8.60
C ALA A 119 -4.38 -8.74 -8.94
N ALA A 120 -3.42 -9.67 -8.74
CA ALA A 120 -3.61 -11.09 -9.03
C ALA A 120 -4.32 -11.87 -7.91
N LEU A 121 -4.72 -11.21 -6.82
CA LEU A 121 -5.31 -11.84 -5.65
C LEU A 121 -6.82 -11.65 -5.61
N ASP A 122 -7.53 -12.69 -5.15
CA ASP A 122 -8.93 -12.59 -4.80
C ASP A 122 -9.14 -11.76 -3.50
N GLN A 123 -10.37 -11.35 -3.23
CA GLN A 123 -10.70 -10.48 -2.09
C GLN A 123 -10.33 -11.09 -0.73
N THR A 124 -10.40 -12.41 -0.59
CA THR A 124 -10.04 -13.10 0.66
C THR A 124 -8.54 -12.96 0.92
N ARG A 125 -7.72 -13.23 -0.09
CA ARG A 125 -6.26 -13.11 0.00
C ARG A 125 -5.78 -11.67 0.12
N LYS A 126 -6.48 -10.70 -0.51
CA LYS A 126 -6.20 -9.27 -0.28
C LYS A 126 -6.37 -8.90 1.18
N ARG A 127 -7.44 -9.36 1.83
CA ARG A 127 -7.69 -9.12 3.27
C ARG A 127 -6.60 -9.70 4.18
N GLU A 128 -5.96 -10.78 3.78
CA GLU A 128 -4.84 -11.37 4.52
C GLU A 128 -3.56 -10.54 4.42
N ILE A 129 -3.31 -9.89 3.27
CA ILE A 129 -2.06 -9.15 3.03
C ILE A 129 -2.16 -7.68 3.45
N LEU A 130 -3.31 -7.05 3.31
CA LEU A 130 -3.48 -5.63 3.64
C LEU A 130 -3.00 -5.26 5.05
N PRO A 131 -3.25 -6.06 6.12
CA PRO A 131 -2.69 -5.78 7.44
C PRO A 131 -1.15 -5.75 7.49
N PHE A 132 -0.48 -6.58 6.68
CA PHE A 132 0.99 -6.53 6.58
C PHE A 132 1.48 -5.26 5.89
N LEU A 133 0.76 -4.77 4.88
CA LEU A 133 1.09 -3.51 4.23
C LEU A 133 0.84 -2.30 5.14
N ASP A 134 -0.22 -2.33 5.96
CA ASP A 134 -0.47 -1.32 6.99
C ASP A 134 0.67 -1.27 8.02
N ARG A 135 1.08 -2.44 8.51
CA ARG A 135 2.20 -2.56 9.45
C ARG A 135 3.51 -2.12 8.80
N LEU A 136 3.75 -2.49 7.54
CA LEU A 136 4.92 -2.08 6.78
C LEU A 136 5.01 -0.54 6.71
N LYS A 137 3.88 0.13 6.44
CA LYS A 137 3.78 1.57 6.41
C LYS A 137 4.04 2.21 7.80
N SER A 138 3.47 1.65 8.86
CA SER A 138 3.50 2.23 10.20
C SER A 138 4.78 1.92 10.99
N GLU A 139 5.40 0.77 10.75
CA GLU A 139 6.56 0.30 11.53
C GLU A 139 7.90 0.58 10.83
N LEU A 140 7.92 0.75 9.50
CA LEU A 140 9.14 1.04 8.76
C LEU A 140 9.15 2.52 8.32
N ASP A 141 10.22 3.23 8.65
CA ASP A 141 10.50 4.58 8.12
C ASP A 141 11.08 4.47 6.69
N LEU A 142 10.23 3.96 5.78
CA LEU A 142 10.58 3.68 4.40
C LEU A 142 9.53 4.30 3.47
N PRO A 143 9.90 5.25 2.60
CA PRO A 143 8.98 5.75 1.58
C PRO A 143 8.52 4.65 0.64
N ILE A 144 7.21 4.59 0.39
CA ILE A 144 6.59 3.60 -0.48
C ILE A 144 5.86 4.31 -1.63
N VAL A 145 6.17 3.93 -2.86
CA VAL A 145 5.37 4.33 -4.03
C VAL A 145 4.58 3.11 -4.47
N TYR A 146 3.27 3.19 -4.28
CA TYR A 146 2.33 2.12 -4.52
C TYR A 146 1.44 2.45 -5.72
N VAL A 147 1.45 1.62 -6.75
CA VAL A 147 0.55 1.77 -7.91
C VAL A 147 -0.57 0.74 -7.79
N THR A 148 -1.79 1.22 -7.89
CA THR A 148 -2.99 0.38 -7.92
C THR A 148 -4.12 1.09 -8.65
N HIS A 149 -5.09 0.33 -9.14
CA HIS A 149 -6.37 0.82 -9.63
C HIS A 149 -7.52 0.54 -8.66
N ALA A 150 -7.23 -0.06 -7.50
CA ALA A 150 -8.20 -0.42 -6.48
C ALA A 150 -8.30 0.67 -5.41
N LEU A 151 -9.42 1.38 -5.36
CA LEU A 151 -9.63 2.48 -4.41
C LEU A 151 -9.69 2.04 -2.95
N ASP A 152 -10.08 0.82 -2.65
CA ASP A 152 -10.03 0.24 -1.32
C ASP A 152 -8.58 0.13 -0.81
N GLU A 153 -7.63 -0.19 -1.68
CA GLU A 153 -6.20 -0.19 -1.36
C GLU A 153 -5.69 1.25 -1.13
N VAL A 154 -6.06 2.19 -2.02
CA VAL A 154 -5.68 3.61 -1.90
C VAL A 154 -6.16 4.19 -0.59
N THR A 155 -7.46 4.06 -0.28
CA THR A 155 -8.06 4.65 0.92
C THR A 155 -7.48 4.10 2.21
N ARG A 156 -7.01 2.86 2.19
CA ARG A 156 -6.41 2.21 3.35
C ARG A 156 -4.93 2.55 3.52
N LEU A 157 -4.17 2.54 2.42
CA LEU A 157 -2.71 2.56 2.49
C LEU A 157 -2.10 3.94 2.21
N ALA A 158 -2.73 4.78 1.36
CA ALA A 158 -2.10 6.00 0.92
C ALA A 158 -2.22 7.14 1.95
N ASP A 159 -1.17 7.95 2.07
CA ASP A 159 -1.20 9.27 2.72
C ASP A 159 -1.43 10.33 1.65
N ASP A 160 -0.67 10.26 0.56
CA ASP A 160 -0.81 11.10 -0.60
C ASP A 160 -1.28 10.30 -1.81
N LEU A 161 -2.10 10.91 -2.64
CA LEU A 161 -2.63 10.34 -3.86
C LEU A 161 -2.17 11.16 -5.08
N LEU A 162 -1.74 10.44 -6.11
CA LEU A 162 -1.42 11.01 -7.40
C LEU A 162 -2.21 10.27 -8.47
N ILE A 163 -3.15 10.98 -9.10
CA ILE A 163 -3.99 10.45 -10.17
C ILE A 163 -3.34 10.77 -11.50
N MET A 164 -3.16 9.74 -12.32
CA MET A 164 -2.57 9.86 -13.65
C MET A 164 -3.55 9.40 -14.72
N GLU A 165 -3.69 10.21 -15.76
CA GLU A 165 -4.42 9.86 -16.98
C GLU A 165 -3.56 10.17 -18.21
N GLN A 166 -3.48 9.24 -19.15
CA GLN A 166 -2.72 9.38 -20.39
C GLN A 166 -1.27 9.88 -20.21
N GLY A 167 -0.62 9.48 -19.10
CA GLY A 167 0.76 9.85 -18.77
C GLY A 167 0.91 11.26 -18.17
N ARG A 168 -0.18 11.93 -17.80
CA ARG A 168 -0.19 13.23 -17.13
C ARG A 168 -0.73 13.10 -15.72
N VAL A 169 -0.27 13.98 -14.84
CA VAL A 169 -0.81 14.11 -13.49
C VAL A 169 -2.04 15.01 -13.56
N GLU A 170 -3.21 14.46 -13.23
CA GLU A 170 -4.48 15.17 -13.20
C GLU A 170 -4.80 15.74 -11.81
N ALA A 171 -4.41 15.00 -10.76
CA ALA A 171 -4.57 15.46 -9.39
C ALA A 171 -3.46 14.88 -8.51
N SER A 172 -3.04 15.63 -7.49
CA SER A 172 -2.11 15.16 -6.47
C SER A 172 -2.34 15.90 -5.16
N GLY A 173 -2.04 15.25 -4.03
CA GLY A 173 -2.14 15.77 -2.67
C GLY A 173 -2.57 14.71 -1.66
N PRO A 174 -2.88 15.13 -0.42
CA PRO A 174 -3.43 14.26 0.61
C PRO A 174 -4.64 13.49 0.11
N VAL A 175 -4.73 12.20 0.47
CA VAL A 175 -5.76 11.30 -0.08
C VAL A 175 -7.18 11.77 0.22
N ASP A 176 -7.43 12.31 1.39
CA ASP A 176 -8.71 12.87 1.83
C ASP A 176 -9.12 14.09 1.01
N GLU A 177 -8.18 15.00 0.72
CA GLU A 177 -8.41 16.18 -0.12
C GLU A 177 -8.68 15.80 -1.58
N VAL A 178 -7.83 14.92 -2.16
CA VAL A 178 -7.95 14.54 -3.57
C VAL A 178 -9.24 13.78 -3.83
N LEU A 179 -9.64 12.85 -2.95
CA LEU A 179 -10.86 12.06 -3.14
C LEU A 179 -12.16 12.86 -2.94
N THR A 180 -12.10 14.01 -2.27
CA THR A 180 -13.28 14.89 -2.07
C THR A 180 -13.44 15.94 -3.17
N ARG A 181 -12.49 16.12 -4.06
CA ARG A 181 -12.58 17.08 -5.17
C ARG A 181 -13.71 16.70 -6.14
N LEU A 182 -14.47 17.69 -6.60
CA LEU A 182 -15.63 17.50 -7.47
C LEU A 182 -15.32 16.99 -8.89
N ASP A 183 -14.07 17.17 -9.34
CA ASP A 183 -13.59 16.73 -10.65
C ASP A 183 -13.14 15.26 -10.65
N VAL A 184 -12.68 14.73 -9.51
CA VAL A 184 -12.17 13.37 -9.35
C VAL A 184 -13.26 12.28 -9.44
N PRO A 185 -14.48 12.45 -8.92
CA PRO A 185 -15.54 11.45 -9.05
C PRO A 185 -15.85 11.02 -10.49
N ARG A 186 -15.65 11.91 -11.47
CA ARG A 186 -15.82 11.56 -12.89
C ARG A 186 -14.80 10.53 -13.37
N MET A 187 -13.63 10.49 -12.76
CA MET A 187 -12.54 9.56 -13.08
C MET A 187 -12.72 8.23 -12.31
N LEU A 188 -13.36 8.28 -11.14
CA LEU A 188 -13.56 7.13 -10.24
C LEU A 188 -14.90 6.41 -10.45
N GLY A 189 -15.83 7.00 -11.23
CA GLY A 189 -17.14 6.42 -11.55
C GLY A 189 -17.99 6.12 -10.31
N GLU A 190 -18.56 4.91 -10.25
CA GLU A 190 -19.44 4.46 -9.14
C GLU A 190 -18.67 4.31 -7.81
N GLU A 191 -17.36 4.32 -7.84
CA GLU A 191 -16.52 4.24 -6.64
C GLU A 191 -16.18 5.60 -6.02
N ALA A 192 -16.77 6.68 -6.55
CA ALA A 192 -16.65 8.00 -5.96
C ALA A 192 -17.13 8.00 -4.50
N GLY A 193 -16.37 8.67 -3.63
CA GLY A 193 -16.69 8.73 -2.21
C GLY A 193 -15.77 9.69 -1.47
N ALA A 194 -16.06 9.88 -0.18
CA ALA A 194 -15.21 10.63 0.72
C ALA A 194 -14.50 9.69 1.69
N VAL A 195 -13.30 10.05 2.07
CA VAL A 195 -12.56 9.40 3.16
C VAL A 195 -12.59 10.31 4.37
N VAL A 196 -12.94 9.75 5.51
CA VAL A 196 -13.03 10.47 6.79
C VAL A 196 -12.19 9.72 7.80
N GLU A 197 -11.35 10.45 8.52
CA GLU A 197 -10.62 9.91 9.68
C GLU A 197 -11.39 10.20 10.95
N GLY A 198 -11.52 9.19 11.81
CA GLY A 198 -12.21 9.30 13.06
C GLY A 198 -11.63 8.37 14.12
N THR A 199 -12.18 8.44 15.33
CA THR A 199 -11.76 7.61 16.46
C THR A 199 -12.92 6.70 16.86
N VAL A 200 -12.63 5.43 17.08
CA VAL A 200 -13.59 4.47 17.65
C VAL A 200 -13.88 4.87 19.09
N THR A 201 -15.13 5.24 19.39
CA THR A 201 -15.51 5.74 20.72
C THR A 201 -16.40 4.80 21.50
N GLU A 202 -17.19 3.96 20.80
CA GLU A 202 -18.18 3.08 21.45
C GLU A 202 -18.33 1.79 20.66
N ARG A 203 -18.69 0.71 21.37
CA ARG A 203 -19.01 -0.59 20.77
C ARG A 203 -20.37 -1.06 21.25
N ASP A 204 -21.28 -1.30 20.33
CA ASP A 204 -22.55 -1.97 20.58
C ASP A 204 -22.42 -3.47 20.30
N SER A 205 -22.28 -4.26 21.36
CA SER A 205 -22.14 -5.72 21.25
C SER A 205 -23.45 -6.42 20.84
N GLN A 206 -24.61 -5.78 21.05
CA GLN A 206 -25.90 -6.34 20.70
C GLN A 206 -26.12 -6.31 19.18
N TRP A 207 -25.76 -5.21 18.55
CA TRP A 207 -25.92 -5.00 17.12
C TRP A 207 -24.63 -5.21 16.33
N GLN A 208 -23.52 -5.52 17.01
CA GLN A 208 -22.20 -5.67 16.43
C GLN A 208 -21.78 -4.42 15.60
N LEU A 209 -21.93 -3.26 16.21
CA LEU A 209 -21.57 -1.98 15.63
C LEU A 209 -20.48 -1.28 16.43
N LEU A 210 -19.65 -0.52 15.72
CA LEU A 210 -18.71 0.44 16.27
C LEU A 210 -19.16 1.86 15.96
N ARG A 211 -19.10 2.74 16.94
CA ARG A 211 -19.26 4.16 16.75
C ARG A 211 -17.92 4.78 16.47
N VAL A 212 -17.82 5.51 15.38
CA VAL A 212 -16.64 6.29 15.03
C VAL A 212 -17.02 7.76 14.98
N ASP A 213 -16.38 8.54 15.84
CA ASP A 213 -16.54 10.01 15.91
C ASP A 213 -15.47 10.68 15.05
N PHE A 214 -15.87 11.65 14.23
CA PHE A 214 -15.01 12.42 13.34
C PHE A 214 -15.41 13.91 13.36
N ASN A 215 -14.61 14.75 12.73
CA ASN A 215 -14.93 16.18 12.66
C ASN A 215 -16.22 16.40 11.83
N GLY A 216 -17.29 16.76 12.52
CA GLY A 216 -18.60 17.01 11.93
C GLY A 216 -19.69 16.00 12.31
N GLY A 217 -19.37 14.89 13.02
CA GLY A 217 -20.38 13.94 13.45
C GLY A 217 -19.86 12.58 13.89
N HIS A 218 -20.72 11.60 13.79
CA HIS A 218 -20.37 10.20 14.06
C HIS A 218 -21.11 9.26 13.12
N LEU A 219 -20.57 8.07 12.93
CA LEU A 219 -21.19 6.99 12.19
C LEU A 219 -21.15 5.70 13.02
N TRP A 220 -22.20 4.89 12.85
CA TRP A 220 -22.23 3.53 13.32
C TRP A 220 -21.87 2.61 12.17
N LEU A 221 -20.84 1.82 12.34
CA LEU A 221 -20.31 0.91 11.34
C LEU A 221 -20.33 -0.51 11.89
N ARG A 222 -20.29 -1.51 10.99
CA ARG A 222 -20.15 -2.89 11.39
C ARG A 222 -18.84 -3.08 12.17
N ASP A 223 -18.91 -3.78 13.30
CA ASP A 223 -17.73 -4.11 14.12
C ASP A 223 -16.77 -5.01 13.32
N SER A 224 -15.60 -4.51 13.02
CA SER A 224 -14.50 -5.20 12.34
C SER A 224 -13.34 -5.55 13.27
N GLY A 225 -13.50 -5.26 14.58
CA GLY A 225 -12.57 -5.66 15.63
C GLY A 225 -11.63 -4.56 16.12
N GLU A 226 -11.74 -3.32 15.63
CA GLU A 226 -10.92 -2.19 16.07
C GLU A 226 -11.14 -1.90 17.56
N ALA A 227 -10.06 -1.50 18.25
CA ALA A 227 -10.13 -1.17 19.66
C ALA A 227 -10.73 0.25 19.87
N ILE A 228 -11.43 0.42 21.00
CA ILE A 228 -11.87 1.76 21.43
C ILE A 228 -10.65 2.64 21.65
N GLY A 229 -10.68 3.86 21.10
CA GLY A 229 -9.57 4.81 21.08
C GLY A 229 -8.67 4.68 19.84
N GLN A 230 -8.85 3.66 19.03
CA GLN A 230 -8.10 3.49 17.79
C GLN A 230 -8.59 4.47 16.71
N CYS A 231 -7.66 5.04 15.96
CA CYS A 231 -7.98 5.80 14.76
C CYS A 231 -8.49 4.85 13.67
N ALA A 232 -9.60 5.21 13.05
CA ALA A 232 -10.20 4.47 11.94
C ALA A 232 -10.38 5.38 10.74
N ARG A 233 -10.05 4.90 9.56
CA ARG A 233 -10.28 5.58 8.30
C ARG A 233 -11.50 4.97 7.63
N ILE A 234 -12.52 5.80 7.37
CA ILE A 234 -13.83 5.39 6.85
C ILE A 234 -13.97 5.91 5.43
N ARG A 235 -14.33 5.02 4.52
CA ARG A 235 -14.73 5.39 3.17
C ARG A 235 -16.26 5.42 3.08
N ILE A 236 -16.81 6.57 2.68
CA ILE A 236 -18.25 6.77 2.47
C ILE A 236 -18.47 6.86 0.96
N LEU A 237 -19.14 5.87 0.38
CA LEU A 237 -19.43 5.88 -1.05
C LEU A 237 -20.61 6.80 -1.35
N ALA A 238 -20.52 7.59 -2.40
CA ALA A 238 -21.58 8.53 -2.79
C ALA A 238 -22.91 7.81 -3.05
N ARG A 239 -22.88 6.58 -3.57
CA ARG A 239 -24.07 5.75 -3.83
C ARG A 239 -24.77 5.29 -2.55
N ASP A 240 -24.08 5.26 -1.41
CA ASP A 240 -24.63 4.78 -0.14
C ASP A 240 -25.21 5.93 0.71
N VAL A 241 -25.10 7.19 0.21
CA VAL A 241 -25.57 8.39 0.91
C VAL A 241 -26.93 8.80 0.36
N SER A 242 -27.92 8.94 1.26
CA SER A 242 -29.24 9.50 0.97
C SER A 242 -29.37 10.90 1.58
N LEU A 243 -29.85 11.85 0.79
CA LEU A 243 -30.16 13.21 1.28
C LEU A 243 -31.66 13.30 1.57
N SER A 244 -32.03 13.69 2.79
CA SER A 244 -33.40 14.00 3.14
C SER A 244 -33.52 15.48 3.53
N LEU A 245 -34.60 16.13 3.07
CA LEU A 245 -34.94 17.45 3.57
C LEU A 245 -35.43 17.31 5.01
N PRO A 246 -35.04 18.22 5.92
CA PRO A 246 -35.58 18.22 7.25
C PRO A 246 -37.10 18.40 7.15
N THR A 247 -37.86 17.42 7.64
CA THR A 247 -39.31 17.56 7.79
C THR A 247 -39.51 18.71 8.77
N SER A 248 -40.08 19.82 8.29
CA SER A 248 -40.55 20.90 9.19
C SER A 248 -41.53 20.27 10.17
N ARG A 249 -41.13 20.09 11.43
CA ARG A 249 -42.11 19.83 12.50
C ARG A 249 -43.00 21.02 12.52
N GLN A 250 -44.24 20.85 12.02
CA GLN A 250 -45.31 21.75 12.34
C GLN A 250 -45.45 21.75 13.86
N ALA A 251 -45.34 22.93 14.43
CA ALA A 251 -45.59 23.21 15.85
C ALA A 251 -47.05 23.01 16.19
#